data_5576afca8955614ec611417a9853fbe1
#
_entry.id   5576afca8955614ec611417a9853fbe1
#
_cell.length_a   1.000
_cell.length_b   1.000
_cell.length_c   1.000
_cell.angle_alpha   90.00
_cell.angle_beta   90.00
_cell.angle_gamma   90.00
#
_symmetry.space_group_name_H-M   'P 1'
#
loop_
_entity.id
_entity.type
_entity.pdbx_description
1 polymer ?
#
loop_
_entity_poly.entity_id
_entity_poly.type
_entity_poly.pdbx_seq_one_letter_code
_entity_poly.pdbx_strand_id
1 'polypeptide(L)'
;TSPEYIKHAYNAPFEWGCLSKYLGTLPPSQWRCTMFHGLYCGYTAGLDATGKALGLPQDKQKLNTGKALIRYFCIPCKPTKANGQRTRNLPQHDPAKWELFKEYCKQDVVTEMEIERRLSAFMPPDWVQKQWETDLIINARGVAVDLELVTGALYLGDTVRQNLTAEAVRLSGLSNPNSVAQLSAWLQEEIGEELADLRKDTVARLLGRDDNSAQVSRMLEIRQELGKTSTKKYDAI
;
A
#
# COMPACT_ATOMS: atom_id res chain seq x y z
N THR A 1 17.86 -24.93 -2.19
CA THR A 1 18.69 -24.09 -1.28
C THR A 1 20.19 -24.31 -1.42
N SER A 2 20.65 -25.14 -2.40
CA SER A 2 22.08 -25.36 -2.61
C SER A 2 22.81 -24.01 -2.84
N PRO A 3 23.97 -23.79 -2.17
CA PRO A 3 24.79 -22.61 -2.38
C PRO A 3 25.41 -22.52 -3.78
N GLU A 4 25.44 -23.61 -4.52
CA GLU A 4 26.01 -23.69 -5.87
C GLU A 4 25.13 -23.07 -6.96
N TYR A 5 23.85 -22.83 -6.69
CA TYR A 5 22.91 -22.29 -7.66
C TYR A 5 22.56 -20.84 -7.41
N ILE A 6 22.67 -20.03 -8.44
CA ILE A 6 22.08 -18.68 -8.48
C ILE A 6 20.59 -18.80 -8.76
N LYS A 7 19.78 -18.09 -7.99
CA LYS A 7 18.34 -18.10 -8.07
C LYS A 7 17.87 -16.81 -8.75
N HIS A 8 17.05 -16.94 -9.76
CA HIS A 8 16.44 -15.81 -10.46
C HIS A 8 14.95 -15.73 -10.13
N ALA A 9 14.44 -14.52 -9.97
CA ALA A 9 13.01 -14.26 -9.88
C ALA A 9 12.67 -12.84 -10.34
N TYR A 10 11.46 -12.66 -10.85
CA TYR A 10 10.94 -11.32 -11.14
C TYR A 10 10.41 -10.71 -9.84
N ASN A 11 11.05 -9.64 -9.34
CA ASN A 11 10.85 -9.10 -8.00
C ASN A 11 11.39 -10.01 -6.89
N ALA A 12 12.60 -10.51 -7.07
CA ALA A 12 13.28 -11.46 -6.18
C ALA A 12 13.26 -11.11 -4.65
N PRO A 13 13.15 -9.85 -4.20
CA PRO A 13 12.95 -9.53 -2.78
C PRO A 13 11.74 -10.22 -2.16
N PHE A 14 10.66 -10.42 -2.94
CA PHE A 14 9.47 -11.12 -2.46
C PHE A 14 9.74 -12.62 -2.23
N GLU A 15 10.29 -13.31 -3.22
CA GLU A 15 10.63 -14.74 -3.11
C GLU A 15 11.69 -14.97 -2.03
N TRP A 16 12.72 -14.12 -1.99
CA TRP A 16 13.75 -14.18 -0.98
C TRP A 16 13.18 -14.05 0.44
N GLY A 17 12.33 -13.05 0.67
CA GLY A 17 11.69 -12.82 1.98
C GLY A 17 10.79 -13.98 2.40
N CYS A 18 9.92 -14.44 1.50
CA CYS A 18 9.03 -15.56 1.77
C CYS A 18 9.78 -16.86 2.03
N LEU A 19 10.76 -17.20 1.18
CA LEU A 19 11.53 -18.44 1.31
C LEU A 19 12.46 -18.42 2.51
N SER A 20 13.10 -17.29 2.84
CA SER A 20 13.96 -17.15 4.01
C SER A 20 13.19 -17.41 5.32
N LYS A 21 11.89 -17.11 5.36
CA LYS A 21 11.05 -17.39 6.52
C LYS A 21 10.87 -18.90 6.78
N TYR A 22 10.81 -19.71 5.73
CA TYR A 22 10.56 -21.15 5.82
C TYR A 22 11.84 -22.00 5.82
N LEU A 23 12.88 -21.54 5.14
CA LEU A 23 14.09 -22.31 4.88
C LEU A 23 15.30 -21.82 5.68
N GLY A 24 15.12 -20.79 6.51
CA GLY A 24 16.21 -20.07 7.16
C GLY A 24 16.82 -19.01 6.23
N THR A 25 17.66 -18.16 6.77
CA THR A 25 18.24 -17.03 6.04
C THR A 25 19.02 -17.49 4.79
N LEU A 26 18.58 -17.05 3.64
CA LEU A 26 19.22 -17.32 2.35
C LEU A 26 20.19 -16.18 2.00
N PRO A 27 21.44 -16.49 1.56
CA PRO A 27 22.38 -15.42 1.20
C PRO A 27 21.87 -14.57 0.02
N PRO A 28 21.81 -13.24 0.15
CA PRO A 28 21.37 -12.35 -0.94
C PRO A 28 22.24 -12.47 -2.20
N SER A 29 23.53 -12.79 -2.05
CA SER A 29 24.47 -12.97 -3.16
C SER A 29 24.11 -14.12 -4.13
N GLN A 30 23.25 -15.04 -3.69
CA GLN A 30 22.75 -16.14 -4.53
C GLN A 30 21.48 -15.75 -5.33
N TRP A 31 21.05 -14.50 -5.26
CA TRP A 31 19.84 -14.05 -5.92
C TRP A 31 20.13 -13.02 -6.99
N ARG A 32 19.32 -13.09 -8.06
CA ARG A 32 19.26 -12.11 -9.13
C ARG A 32 17.82 -11.71 -9.34
N CYS A 33 17.58 -10.42 -9.46
CA CYS A 33 16.25 -9.87 -9.68
C CYS A 33 16.10 -9.41 -11.11
N THR A 34 15.33 -10.14 -11.91
CA THR A 34 15.11 -9.81 -13.32
C THR A 34 14.35 -8.50 -13.50
N MET A 35 13.49 -8.12 -12.53
CA MET A 35 12.88 -6.79 -12.51
C MET A 35 13.94 -5.68 -12.33
N PHE A 36 14.86 -5.83 -11.39
CA PHE A 36 15.95 -4.87 -11.18
C PHE A 36 16.85 -4.78 -12.42
N HIS A 37 17.20 -5.91 -13.03
CA HIS A 37 17.94 -5.95 -14.28
C HIS A 37 17.21 -5.19 -15.41
N GLY A 38 15.90 -5.40 -15.56
CA GLY A 38 15.07 -4.66 -16.50
C GLY A 38 15.06 -3.16 -16.26
N LEU A 39 14.93 -2.74 -14.99
CA LEU A 39 15.00 -1.33 -14.60
C LEU A 39 16.37 -0.71 -14.91
N TYR A 40 17.46 -1.44 -14.65
CA TYR A 40 18.81 -1.03 -15.01
C TYR A 40 18.96 -0.80 -16.52
N CYS A 41 18.31 -1.62 -17.34
CA CYS A 41 18.27 -1.48 -18.80
C CYS A 41 17.24 -0.44 -19.30
N GLY A 42 16.55 0.29 -18.41
CA GLY A 42 15.60 1.35 -18.78
C GLY A 42 14.17 0.87 -19.04
N TYR A 43 13.84 -0.39 -18.72
CA TYR A 43 12.48 -0.91 -18.83
C TYR A 43 11.64 -0.59 -17.58
N THR A 44 10.33 -0.87 -17.63
CA THR A 44 9.40 -0.66 -16.52
C THR A 44 9.45 -1.80 -15.50
N ALA A 45 8.93 -1.58 -14.28
CA ALA A 45 8.93 -2.60 -13.22
C ALA A 45 7.93 -3.76 -13.43
N GLY A 46 7.02 -3.68 -14.39
CA GLY A 46 5.95 -4.70 -14.57
C GLY A 46 6.37 -5.85 -15.48
N LEU A 47 6.26 -7.13 -15.06
CA LEU A 47 6.57 -8.32 -15.84
C LEU A 47 5.91 -8.30 -17.24
N ASP A 48 4.60 -8.03 -17.29
CA ASP A 48 3.84 -7.94 -18.54
C ASP A 48 4.33 -6.78 -19.44
N ALA A 49 4.52 -5.60 -18.85
CA ALA A 49 4.97 -4.42 -19.59
C ALA A 49 6.39 -4.59 -20.14
N THR A 50 7.30 -5.14 -19.34
CA THR A 50 8.68 -5.44 -19.77
C THR A 50 8.70 -6.50 -20.87
N GLY A 51 7.92 -7.56 -20.73
CA GLY A 51 7.80 -8.60 -21.76
C GLY A 51 7.29 -8.05 -23.09
N LYS A 52 6.27 -7.19 -23.07
CA LYS A 52 5.75 -6.51 -24.27
C LYS A 52 6.76 -5.56 -24.89
N ALA A 53 7.43 -4.75 -24.07
CA ALA A 53 8.46 -3.80 -24.53
C ALA A 53 9.65 -4.51 -25.19
N LEU A 54 10.02 -5.70 -24.71
CA LEU A 54 11.02 -6.56 -25.31
C LEU A 54 10.51 -7.33 -26.54
N GLY A 55 9.22 -7.22 -26.90
CA GLY A 55 8.65 -7.92 -28.04
C GLY A 55 8.59 -9.43 -27.84
N LEU A 56 8.29 -9.94 -26.64
CA LEU A 56 8.11 -11.36 -26.41
C LEU A 56 6.96 -11.91 -27.27
N PRO A 57 7.09 -13.10 -27.84
CA PRO A 57 5.99 -13.76 -28.55
C PRO A 57 4.85 -14.07 -27.58
N GLN A 58 3.62 -14.18 -28.09
CA GLN A 58 2.41 -14.25 -27.27
C GLN A 58 2.39 -15.44 -26.31
N ASP A 59 2.95 -16.58 -26.72
CA ASP A 59 3.10 -17.79 -25.89
C ASP A 59 4.10 -17.62 -24.73
N LYS A 60 4.90 -16.57 -24.75
CA LYS A 60 5.88 -16.20 -23.72
C LYS A 60 5.45 -14.98 -22.89
N GLN A 61 4.28 -14.42 -23.16
CA GLN A 61 3.75 -13.29 -22.42
C GLN A 61 2.96 -13.75 -21.18
N LYS A 62 2.83 -12.84 -20.21
CA LYS A 62 2.04 -13.05 -19.00
C LYS A 62 0.57 -13.28 -19.29
N LEU A 63 -0.06 -14.22 -18.58
CA LEU A 63 -1.50 -14.48 -18.69
C LEU A 63 -2.34 -13.43 -17.95
N ASN A 64 -3.43 -12.97 -18.57
CA ASN A 64 -4.30 -11.94 -17.99
C ASN A 64 -5.22 -12.47 -16.87
N THR A 65 -5.38 -13.77 -16.72
CA THR A 65 -6.29 -14.41 -15.75
C THR A 65 -5.80 -14.34 -14.30
N GLY A 66 -4.53 -14.00 -14.08
CA GLY A 66 -3.88 -14.09 -12.77
C GLY A 66 -4.53 -13.26 -11.65
N LYS A 67 -5.01 -12.04 -11.94
CA LYS A 67 -5.62 -11.18 -10.92
C LYS A 67 -6.85 -11.82 -10.25
N ALA A 68 -7.69 -12.49 -11.02
CA ALA A 68 -8.89 -13.17 -10.49
C ALA A 68 -8.50 -14.38 -9.63
N LEU A 69 -7.50 -15.14 -10.06
CA LEU A 69 -7.01 -16.32 -9.35
C LEU A 69 -6.29 -15.95 -8.05
N ILE A 70 -5.44 -14.90 -8.08
CA ILE A 70 -4.81 -14.34 -6.88
C ILE A 70 -5.88 -13.88 -5.88
N ARG A 71 -6.91 -13.14 -6.36
CA ARG A 71 -8.00 -12.70 -5.49
C ARG A 71 -8.73 -13.88 -4.87
N TYR A 72 -8.95 -14.95 -5.61
CA TYR A 72 -9.68 -16.11 -5.15
C TYR A 72 -8.90 -16.90 -4.09
N PHE A 73 -7.61 -17.20 -4.31
CA PHE A 73 -6.82 -18.07 -3.43
C PHE A 73 -5.98 -17.33 -2.38
N CYS A 74 -5.52 -16.12 -2.68
CA CYS A 74 -4.55 -15.43 -1.83
C CYS A 74 -5.18 -14.38 -0.91
N ILE A 75 -6.40 -13.88 -1.22
CA ILE A 75 -7.09 -12.89 -0.39
C ILE A 75 -8.13 -13.60 0.50
N PRO A 76 -8.22 -13.27 1.80
CA PRO A 76 -9.28 -13.78 2.67
C PRO A 76 -10.67 -13.46 2.13
N CYS A 77 -11.60 -14.41 2.22
CA CYS A 77 -12.99 -14.22 1.84
C CYS A 77 -13.90 -14.06 3.07
N LYS A 78 -15.03 -13.38 2.89
CA LYS A 78 -16.03 -13.25 3.98
C LYS A 78 -16.71 -14.60 4.22
N PRO A 79 -16.87 -15.02 5.50
CA PRO A 79 -17.67 -16.21 5.86
C PRO A 79 -19.13 -16.02 5.43
N THR A 80 -19.68 -17.01 4.73
CA THR A 80 -21.09 -17.06 4.33
C THR A 80 -21.60 -18.48 4.42
N LYS A 81 -22.93 -18.68 4.48
CA LYS A 81 -23.52 -20.03 4.42
C LYS A 81 -23.15 -20.76 3.13
N ALA A 82 -23.13 -20.05 2.01
CA ALA A 82 -22.80 -20.60 0.69
C ALA A 82 -21.36 -21.11 0.59
N ASN A 83 -20.40 -20.49 1.30
CA ASN A 83 -19.02 -20.93 1.29
C ASN A 83 -18.63 -21.80 2.50
N GLY A 84 -19.60 -22.28 3.27
CA GLY A 84 -19.35 -23.12 4.45
C GLY A 84 -18.62 -22.37 5.58
N GLN A 85 -18.88 -21.07 5.74
CA GLN A 85 -18.30 -20.19 6.77
C GLN A 85 -16.77 -20.08 6.69
N ARG A 86 -16.16 -20.39 5.53
CA ARG A 86 -14.71 -20.29 5.37
C ARG A 86 -14.24 -18.85 5.18
N THR A 87 -13.05 -18.57 5.69
CA THR A 87 -12.37 -17.27 5.55
C THR A 87 -11.31 -17.26 4.44
N ARG A 88 -11.03 -18.43 3.84
CA ARG A 88 -10.03 -18.58 2.76
C ARG A 88 -10.44 -19.70 1.80
N ASN A 89 -10.19 -19.50 0.52
CA ASN A 89 -10.31 -20.56 -0.48
C ASN A 89 -9.00 -21.35 -0.55
N LEU A 90 -9.13 -22.67 -0.51
CA LEU A 90 -8.02 -23.62 -0.63
C LEU A 90 -8.15 -24.40 -1.96
N PRO A 91 -7.11 -25.11 -2.41
CA PRO A 91 -7.13 -25.84 -3.67
C PRO A 91 -8.33 -26.77 -3.88
N GLN A 92 -8.73 -27.49 -2.82
CA GLN A 92 -9.84 -28.42 -2.85
C GLN A 92 -11.22 -27.76 -3.02
N HIS A 93 -11.35 -26.46 -2.79
CA HIS A 93 -12.62 -25.75 -2.94
C HIS A 93 -12.97 -25.42 -4.41
N ASP A 94 -11.97 -25.40 -5.29
CA ASP A 94 -12.13 -25.23 -6.73
C ASP A 94 -10.88 -25.79 -7.44
N PRO A 95 -10.81 -27.12 -7.64
CA PRO A 95 -9.64 -27.75 -8.27
C PRO A 95 -9.35 -27.23 -9.67
N ALA A 96 -10.40 -26.90 -10.44
CA ALA A 96 -10.22 -26.39 -11.81
C ALA A 96 -9.52 -25.03 -11.81
N LYS A 97 -9.95 -24.10 -10.96
CA LYS A 97 -9.26 -22.81 -10.79
C LYS A 97 -7.85 -23.00 -10.22
N TRP A 98 -7.63 -24.01 -9.37
CA TRP A 98 -6.31 -24.30 -8.84
C TRP A 98 -5.33 -24.76 -9.93
N GLU A 99 -5.76 -25.60 -10.88
CA GLU A 99 -4.94 -25.97 -12.03
C GLU A 99 -4.61 -24.74 -12.89
N LEU A 100 -5.59 -23.88 -13.18
CA LEU A 100 -5.36 -22.63 -13.90
C LEU A 100 -4.37 -21.71 -13.16
N PHE A 101 -4.44 -21.69 -11.83
CA PHE A 101 -3.51 -20.89 -11.00
C PHE A 101 -2.08 -21.43 -11.07
N LYS A 102 -1.91 -22.75 -11.11
CA LYS A 102 -0.59 -23.36 -11.33
C LYS A 102 -0.03 -23.04 -12.71
N GLU A 103 -0.86 -23.13 -13.75
CA GLU A 103 -0.43 -22.75 -15.12
C GLU A 103 -0.07 -21.26 -15.21
N TYR A 104 -0.85 -20.39 -14.54
CA TYR A 104 -0.50 -18.97 -14.42
C TYR A 104 0.88 -18.78 -13.77
N CYS A 105 1.15 -19.45 -12.64
CA CYS A 105 2.46 -19.36 -11.96
C CYS A 105 3.61 -19.86 -12.85
N LYS A 106 3.40 -20.96 -13.59
CA LYS A 106 4.40 -21.46 -14.55
C LYS A 106 4.67 -20.46 -15.66
N GLN A 107 3.61 -19.84 -16.20
CA GLN A 107 3.76 -18.87 -17.27
C GLN A 107 4.49 -17.60 -16.81
N ASP A 108 4.28 -17.13 -15.58
CA ASP A 108 5.03 -16.01 -15.02
C ASP A 108 6.54 -16.33 -14.97
N VAL A 109 6.93 -17.57 -14.60
CA VAL A 109 8.33 -18.03 -14.63
C VAL A 109 8.87 -18.11 -16.07
N VAL A 110 8.10 -18.66 -17.01
CA VAL A 110 8.51 -18.72 -18.43
C VAL A 110 8.73 -17.32 -19.01
N THR A 111 7.86 -16.38 -18.68
CA THR A 111 7.99 -14.98 -19.10
C THR A 111 9.25 -14.34 -18.49
N GLU A 112 9.50 -14.56 -17.21
CA GLU A 112 10.69 -14.08 -16.50
C GLU A 112 11.98 -14.62 -17.13
N MET A 113 12.08 -15.93 -17.36
CA MET A 113 13.23 -16.57 -17.97
C MET A 113 13.53 -16.02 -19.37
N GLU A 114 12.50 -15.73 -20.17
CA GLU A 114 12.68 -15.16 -21.49
C GLU A 114 13.13 -13.69 -21.44
N ILE A 115 12.64 -12.91 -20.48
CA ILE A 115 13.13 -11.55 -20.24
C ILE A 115 14.61 -11.59 -19.84
N GLU A 116 14.98 -12.42 -18.87
CA GLU A 116 16.36 -12.58 -18.42
C GLU A 116 17.29 -12.96 -19.59
N ARG A 117 16.89 -13.94 -20.40
CA ARG A 117 17.64 -14.36 -21.58
C ARG A 117 17.89 -13.22 -22.58
N ARG A 118 16.89 -12.34 -22.81
CA ARG A 118 17.04 -11.18 -23.70
C ARG A 118 17.91 -10.08 -23.12
N LEU A 119 17.92 -9.92 -21.81
CA LEU A 119 18.73 -8.91 -21.13
C LEU A 119 20.16 -9.41 -20.82
N SER A 120 20.46 -10.68 -21.00
CA SER A 120 21.73 -11.30 -20.59
C SER A 120 23.00 -10.63 -21.17
N ALA A 121 22.88 -9.99 -22.33
CA ALA A 121 23.99 -9.22 -22.93
C ALA A 121 24.28 -7.89 -22.23
N PHE A 122 23.38 -7.42 -21.34
CA PHE A 122 23.44 -6.11 -20.69
C PHE A 122 23.38 -6.26 -19.17
N MET A 123 24.17 -7.16 -18.61
CA MET A 123 24.18 -7.46 -17.18
C MET A 123 24.60 -6.23 -16.36
N PRO A 124 23.93 -5.97 -15.22
CA PRO A 124 24.39 -4.97 -14.26
C PRO A 124 25.82 -5.31 -13.79
N PRO A 125 26.72 -4.31 -13.68
CA PRO A 125 28.04 -4.52 -13.11
C PRO A 125 27.97 -5.05 -11.67
N ASP A 126 29.03 -5.75 -11.22
CA ASP A 126 29.07 -6.35 -9.88
C ASP A 126 28.81 -5.37 -8.74
N TRP A 127 29.28 -4.12 -8.86
CA TRP A 127 29.03 -3.11 -7.85
C TRP A 127 27.54 -2.70 -7.76
N VAL A 128 26.81 -2.70 -8.88
CA VAL A 128 25.37 -2.43 -8.93
C VAL A 128 24.60 -3.61 -8.30
N GLN A 129 25.00 -4.84 -8.62
CA GLN A 129 24.46 -6.04 -7.98
C GLN A 129 24.67 -6.01 -6.46
N LYS A 130 25.86 -5.57 -6.01
CA LYS A 130 26.20 -5.44 -4.59
C LYS A 130 25.35 -4.38 -3.88
N GLN A 131 25.04 -3.27 -4.54
CA GLN A 131 24.10 -2.29 -4.01
C GLN A 131 22.70 -2.87 -3.82
N TRP A 132 22.20 -3.64 -4.80
CA TRP A 132 20.91 -4.33 -4.69
C TRP A 132 20.89 -5.34 -3.53
N GLU A 133 21.95 -6.11 -3.35
CA GLU A 133 22.10 -7.03 -2.21
C GLU A 133 22.08 -6.29 -0.86
N THR A 134 22.74 -5.14 -0.81
CA THR A 134 22.77 -4.29 0.40
C THR A 134 21.40 -3.71 0.69
N ASP A 135 20.69 -3.22 -0.33
CA ASP A 135 19.33 -2.71 -0.21
C ASP A 135 18.37 -3.80 0.32
N LEU A 136 18.50 -5.02 -0.19
CA LEU A 136 17.73 -6.17 0.29
C LEU A 136 17.94 -6.42 1.80
N ILE A 137 19.19 -6.36 2.27
CA ILE A 137 19.53 -6.55 3.69
C ILE A 137 18.97 -5.38 4.53
N ILE A 138 19.11 -4.14 4.06
CA ILE A 138 18.59 -2.96 4.76
C ILE A 138 17.07 -3.05 4.93
N ASN A 139 16.36 -3.39 3.84
CA ASN A 139 14.91 -3.52 3.87
C ASN A 139 14.45 -4.69 4.76
N ALA A 140 15.16 -5.81 4.75
CA ALA A 140 14.85 -6.95 5.61
C ALA A 140 15.08 -6.66 7.10
N ARG A 141 16.12 -5.90 7.42
CA ARG A 141 16.39 -5.46 8.79
C ARG A 141 15.33 -4.50 9.30
N GLY A 142 14.80 -3.65 8.40
CA GLY A 142 13.85 -2.60 8.74
C GLY A 142 14.49 -1.46 9.54
N VAL A 143 13.64 -0.62 10.09
CA VAL A 143 13.99 0.52 10.95
C VAL A 143 13.36 0.30 12.31
N ALA A 144 14.10 0.56 13.37
CA ALA A 144 13.58 0.49 14.73
C ALA A 144 12.54 1.60 14.95
N VAL A 145 11.43 1.23 15.57
CA VAL A 145 10.34 2.14 15.93
C VAL A 145 10.26 2.20 17.45
N ASP A 146 10.21 3.43 17.97
CA ASP A 146 9.92 3.68 19.38
C ASP A 146 8.43 3.51 19.62
N LEU A 147 8.04 2.32 20.09
CA LEU A 147 6.63 1.98 20.35
C LEU A 147 6.04 2.77 21.53
N GLU A 148 6.85 3.20 22.49
CA GLU A 148 6.39 4.03 23.61
C GLU A 148 5.98 5.42 23.09
N LEU A 149 6.82 6.02 22.25
CA LEU A 149 6.50 7.28 21.57
C LEU A 149 5.23 7.15 20.71
N VAL A 150 5.09 6.07 19.93
CA VAL A 150 3.91 5.83 19.10
C VAL A 150 2.66 5.71 19.97
N THR A 151 2.69 4.91 21.03
CA THR A 151 1.57 4.71 21.94
C THR A 151 1.18 6.02 22.62
N GLY A 152 2.16 6.80 23.07
CA GLY A 152 1.93 8.12 23.65
C GLY A 152 1.30 9.10 22.67
N ALA A 153 1.77 9.11 21.41
CA ALA A 153 1.22 9.96 20.36
C ALA A 153 -0.23 9.61 20.01
N LEU A 154 -0.57 8.32 19.94
CA LEU A 154 -1.94 7.85 19.72
C LEU A 154 -2.85 8.23 20.87
N TYR A 155 -2.45 8.00 22.11
CA TYR A 155 -3.22 8.37 23.29
C TYR A 155 -3.51 9.88 23.36
N LEU A 156 -2.49 10.71 23.16
CA LEU A 156 -2.66 12.17 23.12
C LEU A 156 -3.55 12.60 21.95
N GLY A 157 -3.34 12.02 20.77
CA GLY A 157 -4.14 12.31 19.58
C GLY A 157 -5.63 11.99 19.78
N ASP A 158 -5.94 10.86 20.38
CA ASP A 158 -7.32 10.47 20.67
C ASP A 158 -7.94 11.36 21.76
N THR A 159 -7.20 11.69 22.81
CA THR A 159 -7.66 12.57 23.88
C THR A 159 -8.00 13.96 23.33
N VAL A 160 -7.10 14.55 22.52
CA VAL A 160 -7.34 15.85 21.89
C VAL A 160 -8.54 15.80 20.96
N ARG A 161 -8.65 14.76 20.14
CA ARG A 161 -9.78 14.57 19.22
C ARG A 161 -11.11 14.48 19.95
N GLN A 162 -11.17 13.72 21.04
CA GLN A 162 -12.38 13.60 21.87
C GLN A 162 -12.77 14.94 22.49
N ASN A 163 -11.82 15.67 23.07
CA ASN A 163 -12.05 16.96 23.68
C ASN A 163 -12.54 18.01 22.67
N LEU A 164 -11.88 18.11 21.52
CA LEU A 164 -12.27 19.02 20.45
C LEU A 164 -13.63 18.67 19.84
N THR A 165 -13.93 17.39 19.67
CA THR A 165 -15.25 16.95 19.19
C THR A 165 -16.34 17.28 20.21
N ALA A 166 -16.11 17.05 21.49
CA ALA A 166 -17.08 17.42 22.54
C ALA A 166 -17.29 18.93 22.62
N GLU A 167 -16.23 19.72 22.45
CA GLU A 167 -16.32 21.19 22.37
C GLU A 167 -17.12 21.62 21.15
N ALA A 168 -16.86 21.05 19.97
CA ALA A 168 -17.61 21.34 18.74
C ALA A 168 -19.11 21.03 18.87
N VAL A 169 -19.47 19.93 19.54
CA VAL A 169 -20.88 19.59 19.84
C VAL A 169 -21.51 20.66 20.74
N ARG A 170 -20.81 21.10 21.80
CA ARG A 170 -21.34 22.15 22.67
C ARG A 170 -21.51 23.49 21.96
N LEU A 171 -20.60 23.85 21.07
CA LEU A 171 -20.65 25.09 20.31
C LEU A 171 -21.78 25.12 19.30
N SER A 172 -21.95 24.03 18.56
CA SER A 172 -22.84 24.01 17.38
C SER A 172 -24.19 23.33 17.62
N GLY A 173 -24.31 22.51 18.66
CA GLY A 173 -25.48 21.64 18.86
C GLY A 173 -25.60 20.49 17.84
N LEU A 174 -24.63 20.33 16.95
CA LEU A 174 -24.64 19.29 15.93
C LEU A 174 -24.48 17.91 16.53
N SER A 175 -25.20 16.92 16.02
CA SER A 175 -25.06 15.52 16.41
C SER A 175 -23.73 14.92 15.96
N ASN A 176 -23.18 15.41 14.85
CA ASN A 176 -21.85 15.00 14.35
C ASN A 176 -21.14 16.18 13.68
N PRO A 177 -20.34 16.96 14.44
CA PRO A 177 -19.59 18.10 13.91
C PRO A 177 -18.46 17.69 12.94
N ASN A 178 -18.09 16.39 12.88
CA ASN A 178 -17.17 15.87 11.89
C ASN A 178 -17.82 15.62 10.51
N SER A 179 -19.15 15.60 10.42
CA SER A 179 -19.87 15.53 9.15
C SER A 179 -19.70 16.85 8.40
N VAL A 180 -19.08 16.78 7.20
CA VAL A 180 -18.90 17.95 6.34
C VAL A 180 -20.25 18.59 6.01
N ALA A 181 -21.28 17.79 5.76
CA ALA A 181 -22.62 18.30 5.42
C ALA A 181 -23.26 19.06 6.59
N GLN A 182 -23.22 18.52 7.83
CA GLN A 182 -23.79 19.17 9.01
C GLN A 182 -23.03 20.45 9.36
N LEU A 183 -21.69 20.38 9.36
CA LEU A 183 -20.84 21.52 9.68
C LEU A 183 -20.97 22.64 8.63
N SER A 184 -21.04 22.28 7.33
CA SER A 184 -21.22 23.27 6.26
C SER A 184 -22.56 24.00 6.41
N ALA A 185 -23.65 23.27 6.64
CA ALA A 185 -24.97 23.87 6.83
C ALA A 185 -24.99 24.84 8.03
N TRP A 186 -24.42 24.44 9.18
CA TRP A 186 -24.33 25.27 10.36
C TRP A 186 -23.49 26.54 10.10
N LEU A 187 -22.32 26.41 9.46
CA LEU A 187 -21.47 27.55 9.11
C LEU A 187 -22.16 28.51 8.14
N GLN A 188 -22.89 28.01 7.14
CA GLN A 188 -23.65 28.82 6.18
C GLN A 188 -24.76 29.65 6.88
N GLU A 189 -25.42 29.07 7.88
CA GLU A 189 -26.42 29.75 8.70
C GLU A 189 -25.79 30.85 9.55
N GLU A 190 -24.65 30.56 10.21
CA GLU A 190 -23.96 31.51 11.12
C GLU A 190 -23.26 32.66 10.35
N ILE A 191 -22.72 32.39 9.16
CA ILE A 191 -21.92 33.35 8.39
C ILE A 191 -22.82 34.09 7.36
N GLY A 192 -23.94 33.51 6.95
CA GLY A 192 -24.82 34.05 5.90
C GLY A 192 -24.25 33.96 4.48
N GLU A 193 -23.26 33.05 4.27
CA GLU A 193 -22.57 32.82 2.98
C GLU A 193 -22.68 31.38 2.56
N GLU A 194 -22.94 31.11 1.29
CA GLU A 194 -22.94 29.76 0.72
C GLU A 194 -21.50 29.21 0.61
N LEU A 195 -21.26 28.03 1.14
CA LEU A 195 -19.94 27.40 1.15
C LEU A 195 -19.88 26.23 0.18
N ALA A 196 -18.98 26.28 -0.77
CA ALA A 196 -18.78 25.23 -1.76
C ALA A 196 -18.13 23.97 -1.14
N ASP A 197 -17.23 24.15 -0.17
CA ASP A 197 -16.54 23.07 0.55
C ASP A 197 -15.99 23.56 1.91
N LEU A 198 -15.40 22.60 2.68
CA LEU A 198 -14.67 22.87 3.91
C LEU A 198 -13.22 22.34 3.81
N ARG A 199 -12.58 22.56 2.68
CA ARG A 199 -11.17 22.25 2.47
C ARG A 199 -10.27 23.23 3.21
N LYS A 200 -8.98 22.87 3.32
CA LYS A 200 -8.00 23.64 4.06
C LYS A 200 -7.98 25.13 3.67
N ASP A 201 -8.01 25.42 2.39
CA ASP A 201 -7.95 26.79 1.88
C ASP A 201 -9.22 27.58 2.18
N THR A 202 -10.39 26.95 2.06
CA THR A 202 -11.68 27.55 2.44
C THR A 202 -11.73 27.86 3.92
N VAL A 203 -11.32 26.90 4.78
CA VAL A 203 -11.25 27.10 6.24
C VAL A 203 -10.28 28.22 6.60
N ALA A 204 -9.10 28.27 5.96
CA ALA A 204 -8.12 29.33 6.20
C ALA A 204 -8.64 30.71 5.78
N ARG A 205 -9.33 30.82 4.64
CA ARG A 205 -10.00 32.05 4.18
C ARG A 205 -11.04 32.53 5.18
N LEU A 206 -11.89 31.62 5.66
CA LEU A 206 -12.92 31.94 6.64
C LEU A 206 -12.32 32.37 7.98
N LEU A 207 -11.27 31.72 8.46
CA LEU A 207 -10.55 32.11 9.69
C LEU A 207 -9.92 33.50 9.61
N GLY A 208 -9.53 33.95 8.41
CA GLY A 208 -8.95 35.28 8.19
C GLY A 208 -9.97 36.43 8.13
N ARG A 209 -11.26 36.20 8.39
CA ARG A 209 -12.29 37.23 8.42
C ARG A 209 -12.36 37.89 9.78
N ASP A 210 -12.44 39.21 9.82
CA ASP A 210 -12.56 40.01 11.05
C ASP A 210 -14.00 40.06 11.58
N ASP A 211 -14.99 39.69 10.76
CA ASP A 211 -16.43 39.75 11.10
C ASP A 211 -17.00 38.44 11.66
N ASN A 212 -16.17 37.41 11.85
CA ASN A 212 -16.59 36.17 12.46
C ASN A 212 -16.99 36.34 13.93
N SER A 213 -18.07 35.68 14.36
CA SER A 213 -18.32 35.51 15.78
C SER A 213 -17.23 34.64 16.44
N ALA A 214 -17.03 34.80 17.73
CA ALA A 214 -16.08 33.98 18.51
C ALA A 214 -16.38 32.48 18.39
N GLN A 215 -17.67 32.13 18.26
CA GLN A 215 -18.15 30.77 18.12
C GLN A 215 -17.78 30.19 16.76
N VAL A 216 -17.97 30.96 15.67
CA VAL A 216 -17.58 30.56 14.32
C VAL A 216 -16.07 30.39 14.21
N SER A 217 -15.31 31.38 14.68
CA SER A 217 -13.84 31.31 14.68
C SER A 217 -13.35 30.05 15.39
N ARG A 218 -13.88 29.79 16.60
CA ARG A 218 -13.48 28.60 17.37
C ARG A 218 -13.85 27.28 16.69
N MET A 219 -15.02 27.20 16.05
CA MET A 219 -15.43 26.03 15.27
C MET A 219 -14.52 25.79 14.06
N LEU A 220 -14.10 26.84 13.35
CA LEU A 220 -13.17 26.74 12.23
C LEU A 220 -11.77 26.30 12.69
N GLU A 221 -11.27 26.78 13.85
CA GLU A 221 -10.04 26.29 14.47
C GLU A 221 -10.12 24.80 14.79
N ILE A 222 -11.19 24.36 15.44
CA ILE A 222 -11.44 22.95 15.74
C ILE A 222 -11.45 22.12 14.44
N ARG A 223 -12.13 22.60 13.39
CA ARG A 223 -12.14 21.92 12.10
C ARG A 223 -10.75 21.82 11.48
N GLN A 224 -9.94 22.85 11.59
CA GLN A 224 -8.55 22.85 11.11
C GLN A 224 -7.70 21.83 11.87
N GLU A 225 -7.80 21.78 13.20
CA GLU A 225 -7.07 20.83 14.05
C GLU A 225 -7.48 19.37 13.76
N LEU A 226 -8.78 19.08 13.74
CA LEU A 226 -9.32 17.74 13.46
C LEU A 226 -9.05 17.29 12.01
N GLY A 227 -8.83 18.23 11.10
CA GLY A 227 -8.47 17.97 9.70
C GLY A 227 -7.01 17.57 9.48
N LYS A 228 -6.13 17.71 10.48
CA LYS A 228 -4.72 17.34 10.36
C LYS A 228 -4.55 15.82 10.19
N THR A 229 -3.81 15.44 9.16
CA THR A 229 -3.58 14.01 8.82
C THR A 229 -2.19 13.51 9.24
N SER A 230 -1.32 14.40 9.74
CA SER A 230 0.07 14.07 10.08
C SER A 230 0.21 13.00 11.18
N THR A 231 -0.79 12.90 12.07
CA THR A 231 -0.83 11.90 13.15
C THR A 231 -1.29 10.51 12.68
N LYS A 232 -1.99 10.41 11.55
CA LYS A 232 -2.49 9.12 11.01
C LYS A 232 -1.40 8.11 10.69
N LYS A 233 -0.16 8.55 10.50
CA LYS A 233 0.97 7.65 10.28
C LYS A 233 1.29 6.77 11.49
N TYR A 234 0.94 7.22 12.70
CA TYR A 234 1.12 6.42 13.92
C TYR A 234 0.11 5.26 14.00
N ASP A 235 -1.07 5.38 13.38
CA ASP A 235 -2.06 4.30 13.29
C ASP A 235 -1.59 3.14 12.37
N ALA A 236 -0.59 3.38 11.51
CA ALA A 236 -0.08 2.44 10.55
C ALA A 236 1.17 1.68 11.01
N ILE A 237 1.70 2.01 12.19
CA ILE A 237 2.86 1.40 12.82
C ILE A 237 2.40 0.31 13.79
#